data_39ffcb35cdf248629d897c6401449d27
#
_entry.id   39ffcb35cdf248629d897c6401449d27
#
_cell.length_a   1.000
_cell.length_b   1.000
_cell.length_c   1.000
_cell.angle_alpha   90.00
_cell.angle_beta   90.00
_cell.angle_gamma   90.00
#
_symmetry.space_group_name_H-M   'P 1'
#
loop_
_entity.id
_entity.type
_entity.pdbx_description
1 polymer ?
#
loop_
_entity_poly.entity_id
_entity_poly.type
_entity_poly.pdbx_seq_one_letter_code
_entity_poly.pdbx_strand_id
1 'polypeptide(L)'
;VEISDAEKIYKAAKHPKSFISLDTADHLLSKSNDSEYVAQTISGWASRYIPVEEIYRPNLTKGHVLVAEIDHKFQLDVFSDHHHWNADEPVQLGGKNSGPDPYEHLLAALGACTAMTIRMYATRKEIPLEHVEVSLLHERNYLDDAGNAAEQNKNMEALIRKVQLLGPLSDSEKAR
;
A
#
# COMPACT_ATOMS: atom_id res chain seq x y z
N VAL A 1 26.48 -27.25 -0.15
CA VAL A 1 26.31 -27.90 1.18
C VAL A 1 25.60 -29.21 0.93
N GLU A 2 26.19 -30.31 1.40
CA GLU A 2 25.57 -31.62 1.28
C GLU A 2 24.36 -31.73 2.22
N ILE A 3 23.29 -32.41 1.79
CA ILE A 3 22.08 -32.59 2.61
C ILE A 3 22.40 -33.28 3.95
N SER A 4 23.41 -34.13 3.97
CA SER A 4 23.94 -34.79 5.18
C SER A 4 24.52 -33.80 6.21
N ASP A 5 25.10 -32.70 5.78
CA ASP A 5 25.62 -31.65 6.68
C ASP A 5 24.47 -30.83 7.26
N ALA A 6 23.46 -30.51 6.44
CA ALA A 6 22.25 -29.86 6.91
C ALA A 6 21.50 -30.72 7.95
N GLU A 7 21.46 -32.04 7.76
CA GLU A 7 20.89 -32.98 8.74
C GLU A 7 21.63 -32.96 10.08
N LYS A 8 22.98 -32.94 10.06
CA LYS A 8 23.80 -32.83 11.27
C LYS A 8 23.53 -31.55 12.03
N ILE A 9 23.47 -30.40 11.30
CA ILE A 9 23.13 -29.10 11.88
C ILE A 9 21.75 -29.13 12.50
N TYR A 10 20.75 -29.64 11.76
CA TYR A 10 19.37 -29.74 12.25
C TYR A 10 19.28 -30.60 13.52
N LYS A 11 19.97 -31.75 13.56
CA LYS A 11 19.98 -32.62 14.74
C LYS A 11 20.61 -31.94 15.96
N ALA A 12 21.68 -31.16 15.76
CA ALA A 12 22.39 -30.46 16.82
C ALA A 12 21.67 -29.18 17.32
N ALA A 13 20.82 -28.58 16.49
CA ALA A 13 20.09 -27.36 16.85
C ALA A 13 19.07 -27.63 17.96
N LYS A 14 18.91 -26.65 18.88
CA LYS A 14 17.91 -26.67 19.94
C LYS A 14 16.52 -26.29 19.37
N HIS A 15 15.45 -26.73 20.06
CA HIS A 15 14.09 -26.29 19.73
C HIS A 15 13.85 -24.83 20.15
N PRO A 16 12.99 -24.09 19.44
CA PRO A 16 12.23 -24.51 18.25
C PRO A 16 13.11 -24.61 17.01
N LYS A 17 12.86 -25.57 16.14
CA LYS A 17 13.60 -25.77 14.89
C LYS A 17 12.71 -26.33 13.80
N SER A 18 12.95 -25.94 12.56
CA SER A 18 12.34 -26.51 11.36
C SER A 18 13.39 -26.63 10.26
N PHE A 19 13.20 -27.58 9.35
CA PHE A 19 14.05 -27.77 8.20
C PHE A 19 13.19 -27.70 6.94
N ILE A 20 13.63 -26.90 5.98
CA ILE A 20 12.98 -26.78 4.68
C ILE A 20 14.08 -26.85 3.61
N SER A 21 13.93 -27.78 2.67
CA SER A 21 14.80 -27.88 1.51
C SER A 21 14.30 -26.98 0.37
N LEU A 22 15.22 -26.33 -0.31
CA LEU A 22 14.97 -25.51 -1.49
C LEU A 22 15.68 -26.17 -2.68
N ASP A 23 15.02 -27.12 -3.32
CA ASP A 23 15.65 -28.03 -4.28
C ASP A 23 16.26 -27.36 -5.52
N THR A 24 15.77 -26.18 -5.90
CA THR A 24 16.19 -25.48 -7.12
C THR A 24 16.81 -24.09 -6.85
N ALA A 25 16.92 -23.70 -5.58
CA ALA A 25 17.48 -22.41 -5.21
C ALA A 25 19.01 -22.47 -5.17
N ASP A 26 19.65 -21.42 -5.66
CA ASP A 26 21.09 -21.23 -5.46
C ASP A 26 21.40 -20.66 -4.08
N HIS A 27 22.70 -20.68 -3.70
CA HIS A 27 23.13 -20.25 -2.37
C HIS A 27 22.87 -18.76 -2.07
N LEU A 28 22.77 -17.93 -3.09
CA LEU A 28 22.55 -16.48 -2.95
C LEU A 28 21.09 -16.09 -3.08
N LEU A 29 20.20 -17.06 -3.34
CA LEU A 29 18.77 -16.81 -3.62
C LEU A 29 18.58 -15.76 -4.72
N SER A 30 19.35 -15.89 -5.80
CA SER A 30 19.39 -14.90 -6.88
C SER A 30 18.07 -14.76 -7.65
N LYS A 31 17.18 -15.76 -7.57
CA LYS A 31 15.84 -15.69 -8.15
C LYS A 31 14.87 -15.07 -7.17
N SER A 32 14.12 -14.04 -7.60
CA SER A 32 13.15 -13.33 -6.77
C SER A 32 12.13 -14.28 -6.11
N ASN A 33 11.62 -15.25 -6.86
CA ASN A 33 10.66 -16.21 -6.32
C ASN A 33 11.23 -17.05 -5.16
N ASP A 34 12.51 -17.42 -5.21
CA ASP A 34 13.15 -18.20 -4.14
C ASP A 34 13.36 -17.32 -2.88
N SER A 35 13.80 -16.07 -3.07
CA SER A 35 13.98 -15.12 -1.96
C SER A 35 12.65 -14.73 -1.31
N GLU A 36 11.59 -14.53 -2.08
CA GLU A 36 10.24 -14.26 -1.58
C GLU A 36 9.68 -15.45 -0.79
N TYR A 37 9.83 -16.68 -1.33
CA TYR A 37 9.40 -17.88 -0.62
C TYR A 37 10.12 -18.06 0.71
N VAL A 38 11.44 -17.83 0.75
CA VAL A 38 12.24 -17.89 1.99
C VAL A 38 11.77 -16.85 2.98
N ALA A 39 11.57 -15.60 2.54
CA ALA A 39 11.11 -14.53 3.40
C ALA A 39 9.73 -14.84 4.02
N GLN A 40 8.78 -15.31 3.23
CA GLN A 40 7.45 -15.71 3.71
C GLN A 40 7.52 -16.88 4.68
N THR A 41 8.35 -17.87 4.38
CA THR A 41 8.54 -19.05 5.24
C THR A 41 9.13 -18.68 6.60
N ILE A 42 10.19 -17.85 6.61
CA ILE A 42 10.81 -17.37 7.85
C ILE A 42 9.82 -16.53 8.65
N SER A 43 9.11 -15.61 8.01
CA SER A 43 8.09 -14.76 8.65
C SER A 43 6.99 -15.61 9.29
N GLY A 44 6.41 -16.56 8.52
CA GLY A 44 5.36 -17.44 9.02
C GLY A 44 5.83 -18.36 10.17
N TRP A 45 7.07 -18.84 10.11
CA TRP A 45 7.65 -19.64 11.19
C TRP A 45 7.91 -18.80 12.45
N ALA A 46 8.54 -17.63 12.27
CA ALA A 46 8.92 -16.74 13.38
C ALA A 46 7.72 -16.17 14.12
N SER A 47 6.61 -15.89 13.42
CA SER A 47 5.38 -15.34 14.00
C SER A 47 4.77 -16.20 15.14
N ARG A 48 5.12 -17.50 15.19
CA ARG A 48 4.69 -18.39 16.28
C ARG A 48 5.48 -18.20 17.59
N TYR A 49 6.65 -17.58 17.52
CA TYR A 49 7.61 -17.50 18.62
C TYR A 49 7.95 -16.07 19.01
N ILE A 50 7.75 -15.14 18.10
CA ILE A 50 7.92 -13.70 18.35
C ILE A 50 6.56 -13.19 18.83
N PRO A 51 6.47 -12.66 20.07
CA PRO A 51 5.25 -12.00 20.51
C PRO A 51 4.91 -10.90 19.50
N VAL A 52 3.72 -10.99 18.91
CA VAL A 52 3.17 -9.86 18.18
C VAL A 52 2.84 -8.83 19.26
N GLU A 53 3.54 -7.71 19.29
CA GLU A 53 3.09 -6.58 20.09
C GLU A 53 1.65 -6.30 19.69
N GLU A 54 0.74 -6.37 20.65
CA GLU A 54 -0.65 -5.96 20.38
C GLU A 54 -0.60 -4.52 19.89
N ILE A 55 -0.89 -4.33 18.61
CA ILE A 55 -1.00 -2.98 18.05
C ILE A 55 -2.07 -2.27 18.88
N TYR A 56 -1.65 -1.23 19.60
CA TYR A 56 -2.57 -0.38 20.33
C TYR A 56 -3.67 0.07 19.38
N ARG A 57 -4.91 -0.34 19.64
CA ARG A 57 -6.07 0.12 18.87
C ARG A 57 -6.85 1.08 19.76
N PRO A 58 -6.84 2.37 19.42
CA PRO A 58 -7.64 3.35 20.14
C PRO A 58 -9.13 3.02 20.00
N ASN A 59 -9.90 3.23 21.06
CA ASN A 59 -11.36 3.10 21.00
C ASN A 59 -11.93 4.33 20.27
N LEU A 60 -12.21 4.17 18.98
CA LEU A 60 -12.71 5.24 18.12
C LEU A 60 -14.24 5.21 18.05
N THR A 61 -14.85 6.39 18.09
CA THR A 61 -16.26 6.53 17.74
C THR A 61 -16.44 6.22 16.24
N LYS A 62 -17.49 5.50 15.89
CA LYS A 62 -17.80 5.13 14.50
C LYS A 62 -17.72 6.35 13.56
N GLY A 63 -17.00 6.16 12.45
CA GLY A 63 -16.79 7.18 11.42
C GLY A 63 -15.65 8.16 11.71
N HIS A 64 -14.93 8.00 12.84
CA HIS A 64 -13.73 8.78 13.13
C HIS A 64 -12.48 8.08 12.57
N VAL A 65 -11.51 8.89 12.18
CA VAL A 65 -10.15 8.47 11.85
C VAL A 65 -9.21 9.20 12.79
N LEU A 66 -8.29 8.46 13.41
CA LEU A 66 -7.22 9.01 14.23
C LEU A 66 -5.91 8.86 13.46
N VAL A 67 -5.13 9.92 13.44
CA VAL A 67 -3.76 9.92 12.95
C VAL A 67 -2.85 10.27 14.11
N ALA A 68 -1.86 9.43 14.38
CA ALA A 68 -0.97 9.58 15.53
C ALA A 68 0.50 9.45 15.09
N GLU A 69 1.35 10.32 15.62
CA GLU A 69 2.78 10.31 15.36
C GLU A 69 3.46 9.10 16.02
N ILE A 70 4.43 8.47 15.30
CA ILE A 70 5.19 7.31 15.80
C ILE A 70 6.62 7.73 16.21
N ASP A 71 7.32 8.46 15.33
CA ASP A 71 8.77 8.57 15.41
C ASP A 71 9.33 10.01 15.49
N HIS A 72 8.49 10.98 15.85
CA HIS A 72 8.82 12.41 15.91
C HIS A 72 9.35 12.96 14.56
N LYS A 73 8.91 12.35 13.43
CA LYS A 73 9.21 12.76 12.06
C LYS A 73 7.93 12.70 11.22
N PHE A 74 7.92 11.79 10.23
CA PHE A 74 6.84 11.69 9.27
C PHE A 74 6.05 10.38 9.37
N GLN A 75 6.56 9.41 10.13
CA GLN A 75 5.86 8.13 10.28
C GLN A 75 4.67 8.28 11.21
N LEU A 76 3.50 7.96 10.71
CA LEU A 76 2.21 8.08 11.39
C LEU A 76 1.46 6.76 11.40
N ASP A 77 0.79 6.46 12.51
CA ASP A 77 -0.27 5.46 12.57
C ASP A 77 -1.59 6.08 12.16
N VAL A 78 -2.34 5.40 11.32
CA VAL A 78 -3.69 5.79 10.93
C VAL A 78 -4.66 4.69 11.34
N PHE A 79 -5.62 5.05 12.18
CA PHE A 79 -6.65 4.14 12.68
C PHE A 79 -8.02 4.58 12.20
N SER A 80 -8.82 3.62 11.75
CA SER A 80 -10.26 3.78 11.59
C SER A 80 -10.97 2.73 12.44
N ASP A 81 -12.29 2.65 12.35
CA ASP A 81 -13.11 1.71 13.15
C ASP A 81 -12.58 0.26 13.10
N HIS A 82 -12.18 -0.19 11.91
CA HIS A 82 -11.73 -1.58 11.70
C HIS A 82 -10.36 -1.73 11.06
N HIS A 83 -9.76 -0.65 10.59
CA HIS A 83 -8.52 -0.69 9.83
C HIS A 83 -7.41 0.09 10.52
N HIS A 84 -6.19 -0.40 10.33
CA HIS A 84 -4.96 0.26 10.73
C HIS A 84 -3.95 0.19 9.59
N TRP A 85 -3.28 1.30 9.31
CA TRP A 85 -2.20 1.39 8.34
C TRP A 85 -1.26 2.54 8.71
N ASN A 86 -0.10 2.59 8.05
CA ASN A 86 0.85 3.68 8.25
C ASN A 86 0.74 4.72 7.15
N ALA A 87 1.06 5.96 7.50
CA ALA A 87 1.39 7.02 6.55
C ALA A 87 2.82 7.49 6.81
N ASP A 88 3.53 7.89 5.75
CA ASP A 88 4.93 8.35 5.86
C ASP A 88 5.27 9.20 4.64
N GLU A 89 6.39 9.90 4.70
CA GLU A 89 6.97 10.58 3.55
C GLU A 89 8.03 9.71 2.86
N PRO A 90 8.29 9.93 1.55
CA PRO A 90 9.39 9.29 0.85
C PRO A 90 10.75 9.57 1.49
N VAL A 91 11.70 8.65 1.29
CA VAL A 91 13.05 8.77 1.86
C VAL A 91 13.74 10.07 1.43
N GLN A 92 13.50 10.56 0.22
CA GLN A 92 14.05 11.81 -0.31
C GLN A 92 13.60 13.04 0.48
N LEU A 93 12.42 12.97 1.11
CA LEU A 93 11.88 14.03 1.98
C LEU A 93 12.19 13.79 3.47
N GLY A 94 12.97 12.76 3.79
CA GLY A 94 13.40 12.44 5.15
C GLY A 94 12.50 11.43 5.89
N GLY A 95 11.50 10.85 5.23
CA GLY A 95 10.69 9.75 5.72
C GLY A 95 11.40 8.40 5.58
N LYS A 96 10.70 7.32 5.86
CA LYS A 96 11.16 5.93 5.72
C LYS A 96 10.45 5.16 4.61
N ASN A 97 9.48 5.81 3.93
CA ASN A 97 8.62 5.18 2.93
C ASN A 97 7.90 3.93 3.48
N SER A 98 7.45 4.00 4.74
CA SER A 98 6.77 2.90 5.43
C SER A 98 5.26 2.83 5.18
N GLY A 99 4.71 3.81 4.48
CA GLY A 99 3.32 3.90 4.08
C GLY A 99 3.13 4.95 2.99
N PRO A 100 1.90 5.07 2.44
CA PRO A 100 1.57 6.11 1.46
C PRO A 100 1.76 7.51 2.05
N ASP A 101 2.13 8.47 1.19
CA ASP A 101 2.19 9.88 1.56
C ASP A 101 0.79 10.51 1.70
N PRO A 102 0.67 11.73 2.27
CA PRO A 102 -0.63 12.38 2.44
C PRO A 102 -1.40 12.61 1.13
N TYR A 103 -0.72 12.90 0.03
CA TYR A 103 -1.37 13.08 -1.27
C TYR A 103 -1.80 11.74 -1.87
N GLU A 104 -1.03 10.68 -1.72
CA GLU A 104 -1.42 9.33 -2.13
C GLU A 104 -2.70 8.89 -1.40
N HIS A 105 -2.84 9.20 -0.10
CA HIS A 105 -4.06 8.95 0.66
C HIS A 105 -5.25 9.72 0.09
N LEU A 106 -5.07 11.01 -0.23
CA LEU A 106 -6.11 11.84 -0.82
C LEU A 106 -6.56 11.31 -2.18
N LEU A 107 -5.60 10.97 -3.04
CA LEU A 107 -5.86 10.41 -4.37
C LEU A 107 -6.56 9.06 -4.27
N ALA A 108 -6.10 8.18 -3.38
CA ALA A 108 -6.72 6.87 -3.14
C ALA A 108 -8.17 7.00 -2.67
N ALA A 109 -8.45 7.92 -1.74
CA ALA A 109 -9.80 8.18 -1.25
C ALA A 109 -10.71 8.69 -2.38
N LEU A 110 -10.25 9.64 -3.19
CA LEU A 110 -10.99 10.17 -4.33
C LEU A 110 -11.22 9.09 -5.41
N GLY A 111 -10.20 8.28 -5.70
CA GLY A 111 -10.27 7.18 -6.65
C GLY A 111 -11.26 6.11 -6.21
N ALA A 112 -11.16 5.67 -4.97
CA ALA A 112 -12.07 4.68 -4.39
C ALA A 112 -13.52 5.18 -4.39
N CYS A 113 -13.77 6.41 -3.95
CA CYS A 113 -15.11 7.01 -3.98
C CYS A 113 -15.68 7.06 -5.39
N THR A 114 -14.85 7.48 -6.37
CA THR A 114 -15.25 7.53 -7.80
C THR A 114 -15.61 6.13 -8.33
N ALA A 115 -14.72 5.14 -8.15
CA ALA A 115 -14.92 3.79 -8.65
C ALA A 115 -16.15 3.10 -8.01
N MET A 116 -16.32 3.23 -6.70
CA MET A 116 -17.46 2.69 -5.98
C MET A 116 -18.78 3.34 -6.43
N THR A 117 -18.80 4.66 -6.61
CA THR A 117 -19.98 5.39 -7.09
C THR A 117 -20.39 4.94 -8.49
N ILE A 118 -19.42 4.81 -9.41
CA ILE A 118 -19.66 4.30 -10.77
C ILE A 118 -20.22 2.88 -10.70
N ARG A 119 -19.64 2.01 -9.91
CA ARG A 119 -20.11 0.63 -9.72
C ARG A 119 -21.54 0.58 -9.18
N MET A 120 -21.84 1.37 -8.15
CA MET A 120 -23.17 1.46 -7.56
C MET A 120 -24.22 1.96 -8.59
N TYR A 121 -23.86 2.98 -9.36
CA TYR A 121 -24.72 3.50 -10.42
C TYR A 121 -24.98 2.45 -11.50
N ALA A 122 -23.92 1.80 -12.00
CA ALA A 122 -24.03 0.78 -13.04
C ALA A 122 -24.91 -0.39 -12.57
N THR A 123 -24.71 -0.86 -11.34
CA THR A 123 -25.54 -1.93 -10.74
C THR A 123 -27.00 -1.51 -10.66
N ARG A 124 -27.30 -0.31 -10.16
CA ARG A 124 -28.68 0.19 -10.02
C ARG A 124 -29.38 0.37 -11.37
N LYS A 125 -28.62 0.66 -12.43
CA LYS A 125 -29.15 0.91 -13.79
C LYS A 125 -29.04 -0.31 -14.70
N GLU A 126 -28.57 -1.45 -14.15
CA GLU A 126 -28.37 -2.69 -14.90
C GLU A 126 -27.46 -2.51 -16.12
N ILE A 127 -26.48 -1.57 -16.01
CA ILE A 127 -25.48 -1.33 -17.06
C ILE A 127 -24.46 -2.47 -17.00
N PRO A 128 -24.09 -3.08 -18.14
CA PRO A 128 -23.20 -4.23 -18.19
C PRO A 128 -21.71 -3.80 -18.03
N LEU A 129 -21.40 -3.12 -16.92
CA LEU A 129 -20.05 -2.69 -16.57
C LEU A 129 -19.27 -3.86 -15.95
N GLU A 130 -18.27 -4.35 -16.64
CA GLU A 130 -17.42 -5.44 -16.17
C GLU A 130 -16.35 -4.94 -15.20
N HIS A 131 -15.64 -3.86 -15.57
CA HIS A 131 -14.55 -3.31 -14.76
C HIS A 131 -14.53 -1.79 -14.82
N VAL A 132 -14.08 -1.16 -13.72
CA VAL A 132 -13.83 0.28 -13.61
C VAL A 132 -12.44 0.50 -13.02
N GLU A 133 -11.67 1.33 -13.68
CA GLU A 133 -10.35 1.77 -13.22
C GLU A 133 -10.32 3.28 -13.14
N VAL A 134 -9.76 3.81 -12.05
CA VAL A 134 -9.62 5.24 -11.81
C VAL A 134 -8.17 5.53 -11.49
N SER A 135 -7.50 6.26 -12.38
CA SER A 135 -6.15 6.74 -12.19
C SER A 135 -6.17 8.22 -11.85
N LEU A 136 -5.41 8.62 -10.85
CA LEU A 136 -5.32 10.01 -10.41
C LEU A 136 -3.86 10.45 -10.35
N LEU A 137 -3.64 11.71 -10.68
CA LEU A 137 -2.35 12.36 -10.58
C LEU A 137 -2.52 13.70 -9.88
N HIS A 138 -1.64 13.99 -8.94
CA HIS A 138 -1.49 15.29 -8.33
C HIS A 138 -0.34 16.03 -9.04
N GLU A 139 -0.67 17.09 -9.76
CA GLU A 139 0.32 17.97 -10.38
C GLU A 139 0.55 19.20 -9.49
N ARG A 140 1.78 19.33 -9.01
CA ARG A 140 2.28 20.56 -8.40
C ARG A 140 2.97 21.39 -9.48
N ASN A 141 2.35 22.48 -9.90
CA ASN A 141 3.04 23.47 -10.71
C ASN A 141 3.95 24.31 -9.80
N TYR A 142 5.16 23.82 -9.54
CA TYR A 142 6.24 24.67 -9.05
C TYR A 142 6.66 25.61 -10.21
N LEU A 143 5.97 26.72 -10.37
CA LEU A 143 6.55 27.82 -11.13
C LEU A 143 7.60 28.46 -10.23
N ASP A 144 8.85 28.45 -10.74
CA ASP A 144 10.03 29.00 -10.12
C ASP A 144 9.76 30.24 -9.26
N ASP A 145 10.23 30.18 -8.00
CA ASP A 145 10.32 31.30 -7.07
C ASP A 145 11.33 32.37 -7.52
N ALA A 146 11.48 32.59 -8.81
CA ALA A 146 12.32 33.62 -9.40
C ALA A 146 11.49 34.84 -9.80
N GLY A 147 11.16 35.65 -8.82
CA GLY A 147 10.94 37.09 -8.97
C GLY A 147 9.79 37.55 -9.83
N ASN A 148 8.61 37.69 -9.22
CA ASN A 148 7.74 38.89 -9.37
C ASN A 148 6.46 38.71 -8.55
N ALA A 149 6.31 39.50 -7.53
CA ALA A 149 5.17 39.53 -6.60
C ALA A 149 3.86 40.11 -7.20
N ALA A 150 3.68 40.06 -8.50
CA ALA A 150 2.55 40.69 -9.19
C ALA A 150 1.55 39.74 -9.87
N GLU A 151 1.76 38.42 -9.84
CA GLU A 151 0.79 37.46 -10.40
C GLU A 151 0.35 36.42 -9.36
N GLN A 152 -0.57 36.82 -8.49
CA GLN A 152 -1.12 36.03 -7.37
C GLN A 152 -2.01 34.85 -7.78
N ASN A 153 -1.99 34.37 -9.04
CA ASN A 153 -2.92 33.34 -9.53
C ASN A 153 -2.25 32.10 -10.14
N LYS A 154 -0.97 31.81 -9.85
CA LYS A 154 -0.22 30.74 -10.54
C LYS A 154 0.12 29.49 -9.74
N ASN A 155 -0.25 29.38 -8.47
CA ASN A 155 -0.05 28.19 -7.66
C ASN A 155 -1.33 27.35 -7.57
N MET A 156 -1.90 26.96 -8.70
CA MET A 156 -3.03 26.02 -8.71
C MET A 156 -2.47 24.59 -8.74
N GLU A 157 -2.65 23.88 -7.62
CA GLU A 157 -2.49 22.43 -7.60
C GLU A 157 -3.66 21.79 -8.36
N ALA A 158 -3.36 20.86 -9.26
CA ALA A 158 -4.37 20.18 -10.06
C ALA A 158 -4.43 18.69 -9.70
N LEU A 159 -5.64 18.18 -9.52
CA LEU A 159 -5.90 16.74 -9.44
C LEU A 159 -6.46 16.27 -10.78
N ILE A 160 -5.66 15.54 -11.54
CA ILE A 160 -6.06 14.97 -12.83
C ILE A 160 -6.63 13.58 -12.57
N ARG A 161 -7.83 13.33 -13.07
CA ARG A 161 -8.50 12.04 -12.94
C ARG A 161 -8.80 11.45 -14.30
N LYS A 162 -8.36 10.22 -14.56
CA LYS A 162 -8.70 9.42 -15.73
C LYS A 162 -9.52 8.22 -15.30
N VAL A 163 -10.68 8.03 -15.92
CA VAL A 163 -11.59 6.90 -15.68
C VAL A 163 -11.60 6.01 -16.90
N GLN A 164 -11.42 4.71 -16.71
CA GLN A 164 -11.54 3.68 -17.74
C GLN A 164 -12.66 2.71 -17.36
N LEU A 165 -13.59 2.50 -18.28
CA LEU A 165 -14.72 1.61 -18.13
C LEU A 165 -14.60 0.47 -19.15
N LEU A 166 -14.70 -0.78 -18.68
CA LEU A 166 -14.66 -1.98 -19.52
C LEU A 166 -16.01 -2.71 -19.42
N GLY A 167 -16.45 -3.27 -20.55
CA GLY A 167 -17.69 -4.00 -20.70
C GLY A 167 -18.34 -3.71 -22.05
N PRO A 168 -19.41 -4.40 -22.41
CA PRO A 168 -20.18 -4.17 -23.64
C PRO A 168 -21.08 -2.91 -23.50
N LEU A 169 -20.43 -1.75 -23.29
CA LEU A 169 -21.07 -0.47 -23.02
C LEU A 169 -21.34 0.30 -24.32
N SER A 170 -22.54 0.80 -24.50
CA SER A 170 -22.86 1.77 -25.54
C SER A 170 -22.26 3.15 -25.26
N ASP A 171 -22.10 3.98 -26.29
CA ASP A 171 -21.57 5.34 -26.12
C ASP A 171 -22.45 6.21 -25.21
N SER A 172 -23.77 5.98 -25.23
CA SER A 172 -24.72 6.66 -24.34
C SER A 172 -24.58 6.24 -22.86
N GLU A 173 -24.14 5.01 -22.57
CA GLU A 173 -23.87 4.53 -21.23
C GLU A 173 -22.53 5.04 -20.69
N LYS A 174 -21.54 5.22 -21.56
CA LYS A 174 -20.24 5.81 -21.19
C LYS A 174 -20.33 7.31 -20.93
N ALA A 175 -21.28 8.00 -21.56
CA ALA A 175 -21.45 9.45 -21.44
C ALA A 175 -22.30 9.87 -20.21
N ARG A 176 -22.86 8.96 -19.48
CA ARG A 176 -23.68 9.17 -18.25
C ARG A 176 -22.83 9.13 -16.98
#